data_9580910f81ff4d07da6a5cffb5648dea
#
_entry.id   9580910f81ff4d07da6a5cffb5648dea
#
_cell.length_a   1.000
_cell.length_b   1.000
_cell.length_c   1.000
_cell.angle_alpha   90.00
_cell.angle_beta   90.00
_cell.angle_gamma   90.00
#
_symmetry.space_group_name_H-M   'P 1'
#
loop_
_entity.id
_entity.type
_entity.pdbx_description
1 polymer ?
#
loop_
_entity_poly.entity_id
_entity_poly.type
_entity_poly.pdbx_seq_one_letter_code
_entity_poly.pdbx_strand_id
1 'polypeptide(L)'
;MSNERPYRLTLLGVAYRSAYEGQAPIELERLARTARRAGCVLPYTVAEGARLTVDVLPALYALADGAEELTAEERAGRALDFHVTMAAAVAEVLGILSVRTGLRTVALAGGVFQNALLLEELLPRIGDHHVLLPHRIPPNDGGIAYGQVAVALARMRCS
;
A
#
# COMPACT_ATOMS: atom_id res chain seq x y z
N MET A 1 -31.22 -18.81 -8.68
CA MET A 1 -29.94 -19.27 -8.09
C MET A 1 -28.86 -18.35 -8.62
N SER A 2 -28.56 -17.30 -7.91
CA SER A 2 -27.58 -16.27 -8.26
C SER A 2 -26.18 -16.85 -8.12
N ASN A 3 -25.46 -16.95 -9.22
CA ASN A 3 -24.09 -17.42 -9.30
C ASN A 3 -23.16 -16.26 -8.91
N GLU A 4 -23.19 -15.85 -7.65
CA GLU A 4 -22.20 -14.91 -7.09
C GLU A 4 -20.89 -15.68 -6.95
N ARG A 5 -20.03 -15.52 -7.96
CA ARG A 5 -18.64 -15.92 -7.83
C ARG A 5 -18.00 -15.01 -6.78
N PRO A 6 -17.57 -15.48 -5.62
CA PRO A 6 -16.86 -14.65 -4.67
C PRO A 6 -15.61 -14.13 -5.36
N TYR A 7 -15.39 -12.81 -5.30
CA TYR A 7 -14.18 -12.18 -5.83
C TYR A 7 -12.97 -12.86 -5.19
N ARG A 8 -12.24 -13.62 -6.01
CA ARG A 8 -11.04 -14.32 -5.58
C ARG A 8 -9.88 -13.33 -5.49
N LEU A 9 -9.74 -12.63 -4.40
CA LEU A 9 -8.46 -12.02 -3.97
C LEU A 9 -7.54 -13.10 -3.39
N THR A 10 -7.37 -14.20 -4.14
CA THR A 10 -6.65 -15.37 -3.64
C THR A 10 -5.43 -15.69 -4.48
N LEU A 11 -4.74 -14.66 -4.98
CA LEU A 11 -3.46 -14.88 -5.65
C LEU A 11 -2.47 -15.68 -4.79
N LEU A 12 -2.52 -15.51 -3.46
CA LEU A 12 -1.64 -16.19 -2.52
C LEU A 12 -2.42 -17.04 -1.49
N GLY A 13 -3.70 -17.30 -1.71
CA GLY A 13 -4.54 -18.08 -0.80
C GLY A 13 -4.82 -17.40 0.54
N VAL A 14 -4.70 -16.08 0.63
CA VAL A 14 -4.70 -15.35 1.91
C VAL A 14 -6.11 -15.08 2.45
N ALA A 15 -7.11 -14.89 1.59
CA ALA A 15 -8.49 -14.67 2.03
C ALA A 15 -9.50 -15.22 1.01
N TYR A 16 -10.18 -16.30 1.34
CA TYR A 16 -11.27 -16.86 0.52
C TYR A 16 -12.58 -16.10 0.69
N ARG A 17 -12.77 -15.43 1.83
CA ARG A 17 -13.91 -14.58 2.17
C ARG A 17 -13.41 -13.46 3.06
N SER A 18 -13.83 -12.23 2.80
CA SER A 18 -13.64 -11.10 3.71
C SER A 18 -14.87 -10.98 4.60
N ALA A 19 -14.70 -11.07 5.91
CA ALA A 19 -15.76 -10.86 6.89
C ALA A 19 -15.89 -9.38 7.29
N TYR A 20 -14.86 -8.59 7.03
CA TYR A 20 -14.83 -7.14 7.30
C TYR A 20 -13.88 -6.43 6.33
N GLU A 21 -14.08 -5.14 6.17
CA GLU A 21 -13.23 -4.29 5.32
C GLU A 21 -11.79 -4.26 5.85
N GLY A 22 -10.81 -4.43 4.94
CA GLY A 22 -9.39 -4.45 5.30
C GLY A 22 -8.85 -5.81 5.76
N GLN A 23 -9.67 -6.87 5.88
CA GLN A 23 -9.17 -8.19 6.31
C GLN A 23 -8.08 -8.73 5.39
N ALA A 24 -8.29 -8.70 4.08
CA ALA A 24 -7.32 -9.27 3.13
C ALA A 24 -5.93 -8.61 3.19
N PRO A 25 -5.79 -7.27 3.23
CA PRO A 25 -4.48 -6.65 3.39
C PRO A 25 -3.84 -6.94 4.77
N ILE A 26 -4.63 -7.07 5.85
CA ILE A 26 -4.10 -7.44 7.17
C ILE A 26 -3.54 -8.86 7.15
N GLU A 27 -4.26 -9.80 6.56
CA GLU A 27 -3.80 -11.19 6.44
C GLU A 27 -2.57 -11.30 5.54
N LEU A 28 -2.51 -10.50 4.46
CA LEU A 28 -1.35 -10.44 3.58
C LEU A 28 -0.11 -9.90 4.31
N GLU A 29 -0.26 -8.85 5.11
CA GLU A 29 0.83 -8.32 5.95
C GLU A 29 1.31 -9.38 6.94
N ARG A 30 0.38 -10.05 7.64
CA ARG A 30 0.74 -11.11 8.59
C ARG A 30 1.50 -12.25 7.93
N LEU A 31 1.08 -12.67 6.74
CA LEU A 31 1.79 -13.70 5.97
C LEU A 31 3.19 -13.22 5.58
N ALA A 32 3.32 -12.01 5.05
CA ALA A 32 4.61 -11.43 4.65
C ALA A 32 5.62 -11.39 5.80
N ARG A 33 5.15 -11.09 7.02
CA ARG A 33 5.99 -11.05 8.23
C ARG A 33 6.52 -12.43 8.66
N THR A 34 6.02 -13.54 8.10
CA THR A 34 6.56 -14.88 8.36
C THR A 34 7.66 -15.29 7.38
N ALA A 35 7.95 -14.47 6.37
CA ALA A 35 9.02 -14.75 5.42
C ALA A 35 10.39 -14.76 6.11
N ARG A 36 11.23 -15.75 5.74
CA ARG A 36 12.58 -15.96 6.30
C ARG A 36 13.69 -15.41 5.42
N ARG A 37 13.34 -14.78 4.32
CA ARG A 37 14.26 -14.14 3.38
C ARG A 37 13.97 -12.66 3.25
N ALA A 38 14.91 -11.89 2.71
CA ALA A 38 14.65 -10.53 2.29
C ALA A 38 13.66 -10.51 1.11
N GLY A 39 12.81 -9.49 1.05
CA GLY A 39 11.92 -9.26 -0.06
C GLY A 39 12.68 -8.73 -1.29
N CYS A 40 12.13 -8.97 -2.46
CA CYS A 40 12.63 -8.45 -3.72
C CYS A 40 11.59 -7.59 -4.42
N VAL A 41 12.06 -6.67 -5.26
CA VAL A 41 11.20 -5.86 -6.11
C VAL A 41 10.80 -6.65 -7.33
N LEU A 42 9.50 -6.83 -7.55
CA LEU A 42 8.93 -7.44 -8.74
C LEU A 42 8.82 -6.40 -9.88
N PRO A 43 8.68 -6.83 -11.12
CA PRO A 43 8.58 -5.92 -12.27
C PRO A 43 7.35 -5.01 -12.17
N TYR A 44 7.54 -3.70 -12.31
CA TYR A 44 6.50 -2.70 -12.51
C TYR A 44 7.04 -1.60 -13.43
N THR A 45 6.19 -0.70 -13.89
CA THR A 45 6.61 0.46 -14.69
C THR A 45 5.97 1.74 -14.19
N VAL A 46 6.74 2.83 -14.26
CA VAL A 46 6.23 4.19 -14.02
C VAL A 46 6.31 4.95 -15.34
N ALA A 47 5.16 5.27 -15.92
CA ALA A 47 5.07 6.04 -17.14
C ALA A 47 4.92 7.53 -16.82
N GLU A 48 5.82 8.34 -17.39
CA GLU A 48 5.82 9.78 -17.26
C GLU A 48 5.08 10.44 -18.44
N GLY A 49 4.05 11.22 -18.11
CA GLY A 49 3.25 11.97 -19.06
C GLY A 49 2.62 13.20 -18.39
N ALA A 50 1.49 13.65 -18.89
CA ALA A 50 0.67 14.66 -18.22
C ALA A 50 0.23 14.21 -16.82
N ARG A 51 0.11 12.90 -16.62
CA ARG A 51 -0.07 12.23 -15.33
C ARG A 51 0.98 11.15 -15.18
N LEU A 52 1.45 10.91 -13.96
CA LEU A 52 2.23 9.73 -13.65
C LEU A 52 1.27 8.54 -13.55
N THR A 53 1.63 7.44 -14.21
CA THR A 53 0.87 6.20 -14.16
C THR A 53 1.80 5.09 -13.71
N VAL A 54 1.39 4.35 -12.69
CA VAL A 54 2.10 3.16 -12.22
C VAL A 54 1.36 1.93 -12.70
N ASP A 55 2.03 1.10 -13.49
CA ASP A 55 1.52 -0.21 -13.89
C ASP A 55 2.18 -1.30 -13.06
N VAL A 56 1.40 -1.91 -12.18
CA VAL A 56 1.80 -3.02 -11.30
C VAL A 56 1.33 -4.38 -11.81
N LEU A 57 0.67 -4.46 -12.97
CA LEU A 57 0.20 -5.72 -13.54
C LEU A 57 1.33 -6.73 -13.73
N PRO A 58 2.54 -6.36 -14.21
CA PRO A 58 3.65 -7.31 -14.31
C PRO A 58 4.01 -7.95 -12.95
N ALA A 59 3.98 -7.17 -11.86
CA ALA A 59 4.21 -7.70 -10.52
C ALA A 59 3.10 -8.67 -10.10
N LEU A 60 1.84 -8.35 -10.39
CA LEU A 60 0.72 -9.23 -10.08
C LEU A 60 0.78 -10.55 -10.86
N TYR A 61 1.20 -10.51 -12.13
CA TYR A 61 1.42 -11.74 -12.91
C TYR A 61 2.55 -12.58 -12.32
N ALA A 62 3.67 -11.96 -11.94
CA ALA A 62 4.78 -12.66 -11.30
C ALA A 62 4.38 -13.32 -9.96
N LEU A 63 3.48 -12.68 -9.20
CA LEU A 63 2.92 -13.24 -7.97
C LEU A 63 1.95 -14.41 -8.24
N ALA A 64 1.23 -14.37 -9.36
CA ALA A 64 0.23 -15.37 -9.73
C ALA A 64 0.87 -16.64 -10.32
N ASP A 65 2.04 -16.52 -10.92
CA ASP A 65 2.70 -17.62 -11.61
C ASP A 65 3.02 -18.78 -10.64
N GLY A 66 2.47 -19.96 -10.92
CA GLY A 66 2.62 -21.15 -10.07
C GLY A 66 2.03 -21.00 -8.65
N ALA A 67 1.11 -20.06 -8.40
CA ALA A 67 0.61 -19.77 -7.05
C ALA A 67 -0.15 -20.93 -6.40
N GLU A 68 -0.63 -21.89 -7.18
CA GLU A 68 -1.38 -23.06 -6.66
C GLU A 68 -0.46 -24.10 -6.00
N GLU A 69 0.82 -24.14 -6.38
CA GLU A 69 1.80 -25.14 -5.94
C GLU A 69 2.75 -24.62 -4.85
N LEU A 70 2.58 -23.36 -4.41
CA LEU A 70 3.48 -22.74 -3.45
C LEU A 70 3.42 -23.39 -2.07
N THR A 71 4.59 -23.60 -1.50
CA THR A 71 4.76 -23.88 -0.06
C THR A 71 4.38 -22.67 0.80
N ALA A 72 4.18 -22.88 2.08
CA ALA A 72 3.90 -21.78 3.02
C ALA A 72 5.02 -20.72 3.03
N GLU A 73 6.28 -21.14 2.96
CA GLU A 73 7.44 -20.24 2.92
C GLU A 73 7.47 -19.40 1.64
N GLU A 74 7.20 -20.01 0.48
CA GLU A 74 7.15 -19.30 -0.80
C GLU A 74 6.00 -18.29 -0.84
N ARG A 75 4.82 -18.65 -0.28
CA ARG A 75 3.69 -17.72 -0.15
C ARG A 75 4.05 -16.51 0.71
N ALA A 76 4.71 -16.74 1.85
CA ALA A 76 5.19 -15.68 2.72
C ALA A 76 6.20 -14.77 2.00
N GLY A 77 7.15 -15.37 1.29
CA GLY A 77 8.12 -14.64 0.48
C GLY A 77 7.46 -13.77 -0.59
N ARG A 78 6.49 -14.30 -1.35
CA ARG A 78 5.75 -13.52 -2.36
C ARG A 78 4.89 -12.41 -1.73
N ALA A 79 4.31 -12.65 -0.56
CA ALA A 79 3.59 -11.60 0.16
C ALA A 79 4.52 -10.46 0.57
N LEU A 80 5.75 -10.78 0.98
CA LEU A 80 6.78 -9.78 1.26
C LEU A 80 7.22 -9.04 0.00
N ASP A 81 7.46 -9.75 -1.11
CA ASP A 81 7.82 -9.15 -2.41
C ASP A 81 6.75 -8.14 -2.88
N PHE A 82 5.48 -8.43 -2.66
CA PHE A 82 4.40 -7.48 -2.94
C PHE A 82 4.58 -6.17 -2.16
N HIS A 83 4.80 -6.24 -0.83
CA HIS A 83 4.99 -5.04 0.00
C HIS A 83 6.23 -4.24 -0.41
N VAL A 84 7.34 -4.94 -0.66
CA VAL A 84 8.59 -4.32 -1.13
C VAL A 84 8.40 -3.63 -2.48
N THR A 85 7.66 -4.27 -3.40
CA THR A 85 7.36 -3.70 -4.73
C THR A 85 6.49 -2.45 -4.63
N MET A 86 5.43 -2.50 -3.82
CA MET A 86 4.57 -1.34 -3.60
C MET A 86 5.34 -0.18 -2.97
N ALA A 87 6.19 -0.46 -1.99
CA ALA A 87 7.06 0.55 -1.38
C ALA A 87 8.02 1.17 -2.38
N ALA A 88 8.65 0.35 -3.24
CA ALA A 88 9.56 0.81 -4.28
C ALA A 88 8.83 1.71 -5.30
N ALA A 89 7.66 1.30 -5.78
CA ALA A 89 6.87 2.07 -6.74
C ALA A 89 6.43 3.43 -6.16
N VAL A 90 6.00 3.47 -4.90
CA VAL A 90 5.65 4.73 -4.22
C VAL A 90 6.88 5.62 -4.07
N ALA A 91 8.03 5.06 -3.67
CA ALA A 91 9.27 5.83 -3.51
C ALA A 91 9.73 6.43 -4.85
N GLU A 92 9.65 5.70 -5.95
CA GLU A 92 9.99 6.17 -7.29
C GLU A 92 9.07 7.33 -7.70
N VAL A 93 7.76 7.20 -7.54
CA VAL A 93 6.80 8.28 -7.81
C VAL A 93 7.10 9.54 -6.98
N LEU A 94 7.40 9.38 -5.70
CA LEU A 94 7.76 10.49 -4.84
C LEU A 94 9.06 11.17 -5.29
N GLY A 95 10.06 10.41 -5.72
CA GLY A 95 11.29 10.93 -6.30
C GLY A 95 11.02 11.78 -7.55
N ILE A 96 10.23 11.29 -8.49
CA ILE A 96 9.84 12.02 -9.71
C ILE A 96 9.08 13.31 -9.36
N LEU A 97 8.11 13.22 -8.45
CA LEU A 97 7.32 14.38 -8.02
C LEU A 97 8.19 15.42 -7.31
N SER A 98 9.12 15.00 -6.47
CA SER A 98 10.06 15.88 -5.78
C SER A 98 10.93 16.66 -6.79
N VAL A 99 11.42 16.01 -7.83
CA VAL A 99 12.19 16.66 -8.91
C VAL A 99 11.31 17.64 -9.67
N ARG A 100 10.08 17.28 -10.01
CA ARG A 100 9.15 18.13 -10.78
C ARG A 100 8.64 19.35 -10.00
N THR A 101 8.45 19.22 -8.70
CA THR A 101 7.78 20.26 -7.89
C THR A 101 8.73 21.01 -6.96
N GLY A 102 9.90 20.47 -6.69
CA GLY A 102 10.82 20.97 -5.65
C GLY A 102 10.34 20.68 -4.22
N LEU A 103 9.18 20.00 -4.04
CA LEU A 103 8.64 19.69 -2.72
C LEU A 103 9.36 18.47 -2.11
N ARG A 104 9.70 18.60 -0.84
CA ARG A 104 10.33 17.52 -0.06
C ARG A 104 9.50 17.07 1.14
N THR A 105 8.34 17.68 1.35
CA THR A 105 7.42 17.25 2.41
C THR A 105 6.35 16.35 1.82
N VAL A 106 6.19 15.17 2.41
CA VAL A 106 5.24 14.13 1.99
C VAL A 106 4.33 13.82 3.16
N ALA A 107 3.02 13.90 2.96
CA ALA A 107 2.03 13.43 3.91
C ALA A 107 1.49 12.05 3.47
N LEU A 108 1.65 11.03 4.31
CA LEU A 108 1.12 9.69 4.07
C LEU A 108 -0.17 9.53 4.88
N ALA A 109 -1.30 9.43 4.20
CA ALA A 109 -2.63 9.31 4.80
C ALA A 109 -3.48 8.28 4.04
N GLY A 110 -4.57 7.83 4.65
CA GLY A 110 -5.44 6.79 4.11
C GLY A 110 -5.20 5.42 4.76
N GLY A 111 -6.19 4.53 4.62
CA GLY A 111 -6.20 3.22 5.28
C GLY A 111 -5.01 2.31 4.91
N VAL A 112 -4.44 2.47 3.71
CA VAL A 112 -3.29 1.69 3.27
C VAL A 112 -2.06 1.89 4.15
N PHE A 113 -1.88 3.08 4.76
CA PHE A 113 -0.76 3.37 5.64
C PHE A 113 -0.97 2.92 7.10
N GLN A 114 -2.03 2.15 7.37
CA GLN A 114 -2.15 1.33 8.58
C GLN A 114 -1.32 0.04 8.48
N ASN A 115 -0.90 -0.34 7.27
CA ASN A 115 0.02 -1.46 7.04
C ASN A 115 1.43 -1.06 7.47
N ALA A 116 1.85 -1.56 8.64
CA ALA A 116 3.13 -1.20 9.22
C ALA A 116 4.31 -1.74 8.40
N LEU A 117 4.18 -2.94 7.81
CA LEU A 117 5.22 -3.51 6.94
C LEU A 117 5.45 -2.64 5.71
N LEU A 118 4.37 -2.13 5.10
CA LEU A 118 4.51 -1.21 3.97
C LEU A 118 5.27 0.06 4.36
N LEU A 119 5.00 0.62 5.55
CA LEU A 119 5.74 1.79 6.05
C LEU A 119 7.20 1.45 6.35
N GLU A 120 7.47 0.31 6.99
CA GLU A 120 8.83 -0.17 7.28
C GLU A 120 9.66 -0.32 6.00
N GLU A 121 9.03 -0.76 4.90
CA GLU A 121 9.68 -0.88 3.60
C GLU A 121 9.77 0.44 2.83
N LEU A 122 8.81 1.35 3.00
CA LEU A 122 8.75 2.62 2.26
C LEU A 122 9.70 3.67 2.85
N LEU A 123 9.68 3.86 4.17
CA LEU A 123 10.39 4.96 4.81
C LEU A 123 11.91 5.00 4.49
N PRO A 124 12.65 3.87 4.49
CA PRO A 124 14.05 3.88 4.11
C PRO A 124 14.30 4.24 2.64
N ARG A 125 13.29 4.04 1.75
CA ARG A 125 13.41 4.26 0.32
C ARG A 125 13.15 5.70 -0.11
N ILE A 126 12.45 6.48 0.69
CA ILE A 126 12.11 7.88 0.34
C ILE A 126 13.18 8.91 0.77
N GLY A 127 14.30 8.44 1.34
CA GLY A 127 15.49 9.27 1.58
C GLY A 127 15.23 10.49 2.45
N ASP A 128 15.72 11.67 2.02
CA ASP A 128 15.68 12.92 2.79
C ASP A 128 14.32 13.65 2.75
N HIS A 129 13.24 12.97 2.41
CA HIS A 129 11.91 13.58 2.46
C HIS A 129 11.47 13.77 3.92
N HIS A 130 10.86 14.92 4.18
CA HIS A 130 10.18 15.16 5.45
C HIS A 130 8.81 14.48 5.42
N VAL A 131 8.67 13.37 6.15
CA VAL A 131 7.46 12.54 6.14
C VAL A 131 6.54 12.93 7.29
N LEU A 132 5.31 13.28 6.96
CA LEU A 132 4.23 13.53 7.89
C LEU A 132 3.34 12.28 8.00
N LEU A 133 3.27 11.71 9.18
CA LEU A 133 2.39 10.58 9.51
C LEU A 133 1.34 11.01 10.54
N PRO A 134 0.09 10.57 10.42
CA PRO A 134 -0.94 10.78 11.44
C PRO A 134 -0.57 10.03 12.73
N HIS A 135 -0.43 10.75 13.85
CA HIS A 135 -0.13 10.17 15.16
C HIS A 135 -1.31 10.17 16.13
N ARG A 136 -2.21 11.15 16.01
CA ARG A 136 -3.31 11.37 16.95
C ARG A 136 -4.68 11.02 16.37
N ILE A 137 -4.77 10.99 15.05
CA ILE A 137 -6.01 10.76 14.31
C ILE A 137 -5.76 9.56 13.40
N PRO A 138 -6.69 8.60 13.34
CA PRO A 138 -6.55 7.48 12.43
C PRO A 138 -6.39 7.97 10.98
N PRO A 139 -5.49 7.38 10.18
CA PRO A 139 -5.30 7.77 8.78
C PRO A 139 -6.45 7.31 7.85
N ASN A 140 -7.42 6.56 8.36
CA ASN A 140 -8.58 6.02 7.64
C ASN A 140 -9.84 6.88 7.86
N ASP A 141 -11.00 6.37 7.46
CA ASP A 141 -12.30 7.01 7.57
C ASP A 141 -12.67 7.43 9.00
N GLY A 142 -12.09 6.80 10.02
CA GLY A 142 -12.25 7.21 11.42
C GLY A 142 -11.78 8.66 11.71
N GLY A 143 -10.91 9.21 10.83
CA GLY A 143 -10.44 10.59 10.93
C GLY A 143 -11.34 11.63 10.26
N ILE A 144 -12.33 11.23 9.46
CA ILE A 144 -13.16 12.15 8.65
C ILE A 144 -13.93 13.15 9.52
N ALA A 145 -14.61 12.66 10.54
CA ALA A 145 -15.41 13.51 11.43
C ALA A 145 -14.55 14.58 12.12
N TYR A 146 -13.35 14.22 12.54
CA TYR A 146 -12.40 15.17 13.13
C TYR A 146 -11.96 16.23 12.12
N GLY A 147 -11.66 15.81 10.88
CA GLY A 147 -11.31 16.72 9.79
C GLY A 147 -12.45 17.71 9.45
N GLN A 148 -13.70 17.24 9.45
CA GLN A 148 -14.87 18.08 9.23
C GLN A 148 -15.01 19.16 10.30
N VAL A 149 -14.82 18.81 11.58
CA VAL A 149 -14.85 19.77 12.70
C VAL A 149 -13.72 20.79 12.56
N ALA A 150 -12.51 20.37 12.21
CA ALA A 150 -11.38 21.27 12.01
C ALA A 150 -11.63 22.29 10.88
N VAL A 151 -12.21 21.84 9.76
CA VAL A 151 -12.59 22.71 8.64
C VAL A 151 -13.69 23.70 9.04
N ALA A 152 -14.72 23.25 9.77
CA ALA A 152 -15.79 24.11 10.25
C ALA A 152 -15.25 25.22 11.17
N LEU A 153 -14.39 24.87 12.13
CA LEU A 153 -13.75 25.83 13.03
C LEU A 153 -12.86 26.82 12.29
N ALA A 154 -12.11 26.39 11.30
CA ALA A 154 -11.29 27.28 10.48
C ALA A 154 -12.15 28.29 9.73
N ARG A 155 -13.26 27.89 9.14
CA ARG A 155 -14.21 28.77 8.43
C ARG A 155 -14.84 29.81 9.35
N MET A 156 -15.21 29.40 10.58
CA MET A 156 -15.79 30.33 11.57
C MET A 156 -14.80 31.42 12.03
N ARG A 157 -13.49 31.16 11.97
CA ARG A 157 -12.46 32.13 12.35
C ARG A 157 -12.13 33.12 11.22
N CYS A 158 -12.48 32.78 9.99
CA CYS A 158 -12.23 33.63 8.81
C CYS A 158 -13.46 34.48 8.42
N SER A 159 -14.58 34.33 9.13
CA SER A 159 -15.81 35.13 9.00
C SER A 159 -15.86 36.19 10.07
#